data_09cc3730bc66b437ef309e048e3ee13f
#
_entry.id   09cc3730bc66b437ef309e048e3ee13f
#
_cell.length_a   1.000
_cell.length_b   1.000
_cell.length_c   1.000
_cell.angle_alpha   90.00
_cell.angle_beta   90.00
_cell.angle_gamma   90.00
#
_symmetry.space_group_name_H-M   'P 1'
#
loop_
_entity.id
_entity.type
_entity.pdbx_description
1 polymer ?
#
loop_
_entity_poly.entity_id
_entity_poly.type
_entity_poly.pdbx_seq_one_letter_code
_entity_poly.pdbx_strand_id
1 'polypeptide(L)'
;MKHLLSAADLSRDEALAILDDADRFSQALLGREVKKLPTLRGRTIITMFYENSTRTRVSFEVAGKWMSADVINVSASGSSVAKGESLREVGTFFPT
;
A
#
# COMPACT_ATOMS: atom_id res chain seq x y z
N MET A 1 -5.22 -1.41 15.69
CA MET A 1 -5.58 -0.53 14.56
C MET A 1 -5.90 -1.40 13.35
N LYS A 2 -7.12 -1.29 12.86
CA LYS A 2 -7.56 -2.10 11.72
C LYS A 2 -7.44 -1.35 10.41
N HIS A 3 -7.71 -0.05 10.43
CA HIS A 3 -7.62 0.82 9.26
C HIS A 3 -6.88 2.10 9.66
N LEU A 4 -6.07 2.61 8.75
CA LEU A 4 -5.41 3.90 8.93
C LEU A 4 -6.01 4.88 7.91
N LEU A 5 -6.92 5.72 8.38
CA LEU A 5 -7.62 6.67 7.53
C LEU A 5 -6.99 8.06 7.56
N SER A 6 -6.28 8.38 8.62
CA SER A 6 -5.61 9.66 8.79
C SER A 6 -4.46 9.51 9.77
N ALA A 7 -3.39 10.26 9.55
CA ALA A 7 -2.27 10.30 10.48
C ALA A 7 -2.70 10.79 11.87
N ALA A 8 -3.76 11.61 11.93
CA ALA A 8 -4.30 12.09 13.19
C ALA A 8 -4.90 10.98 14.06
N ASP A 9 -5.24 9.84 13.46
CA ASP A 9 -5.78 8.69 14.18
C ASP A 9 -4.71 7.85 14.87
N LEU A 10 -3.44 8.14 14.60
CA LEU A 10 -2.33 7.42 15.21
C LEU A 10 -1.98 8.02 16.57
N SER A 11 -1.88 7.16 17.58
CA SER A 11 -1.23 7.56 18.83
C SER A 11 0.28 7.62 18.61
N ARG A 12 0.99 8.26 19.55
CA ARG A 12 2.44 8.30 19.51
C ARG A 12 3.03 6.89 19.51
N ASP A 13 2.50 6.01 20.38
CA ASP A 13 3.01 4.65 20.49
C ASP A 13 2.78 3.85 19.21
N GLU A 14 1.62 4.02 18.57
CA GLU A 14 1.34 3.38 17.29
C GLU A 14 2.27 3.89 16.20
N ALA A 15 2.52 5.20 16.14
CA ALA A 15 3.44 5.77 15.16
C ALA A 15 4.86 5.26 15.35
N LEU A 16 5.33 5.19 16.60
CA LEU A 16 6.67 4.65 16.90
C LEU A 16 6.77 3.17 16.54
N ALA A 17 5.71 2.39 16.79
CA ALA A 17 5.69 0.99 16.41
C ALA A 17 5.82 0.80 14.90
N ILE A 18 5.14 1.63 14.11
CA ILE A 18 5.24 1.60 12.65
C ILE A 18 6.66 1.92 12.19
N LEU A 19 7.28 2.94 12.80
CA LEU A 19 8.67 3.30 12.46
C LEU A 19 9.64 2.20 12.84
N ASP A 20 9.44 1.53 13.96
CA ASP A 20 10.25 0.39 14.36
C ASP A 20 10.11 -0.78 13.38
N ASP A 21 8.89 -1.05 12.93
CA ASP A 21 8.64 -2.06 11.91
C ASP A 21 9.33 -1.69 10.60
N ALA A 22 9.29 -0.43 10.21
CA ALA A 22 9.96 0.03 8.99
C ALA A 22 11.47 -0.21 9.08
N ASP A 23 12.08 0.07 10.23
CA ASP A 23 13.51 -0.19 10.45
C ASP A 23 13.82 -1.67 10.34
N ARG A 24 12.99 -2.53 10.93
CA ARG A 24 13.19 -3.97 10.86
C ARG A 24 13.11 -4.49 9.43
N PHE A 25 12.14 -4.02 8.65
CA PHE A 25 12.04 -4.40 7.25
C PHE A 25 13.23 -3.89 6.44
N SER A 26 13.66 -2.67 6.69
CA SER A 26 14.85 -2.11 6.05
C SER A 26 16.09 -2.95 6.32
N GLN A 27 16.32 -3.32 7.57
CA GLN A 27 17.44 -4.16 7.95
C GLN A 27 17.36 -5.55 7.33
N ALA A 28 16.17 -6.13 7.29
CA ALA A 28 15.95 -7.44 6.69
C ALA A 28 16.27 -7.45 5.18
N LEU A 29 16.05 -6.34 4.50
CA LEU A 29 16.26 -6.24 3.05
C LEU A 29 17.69 -5.87 2.67
N LEU A 30 18.43 -5.20 3.56
CA LEU A 30 19.75 -4.65 3.23
C LEU A 30 20.78 -5.66 2.74
N GLY A 31 20.81 -6.85 3.32
CA GLY A 31 21.80 -7.88 2.95
C GLY A 31 21.32 -8.84 1.86
N ARG A 32 20.17 -8.63 1.28
CA ARG A 32 19.59 -9.57 0.32
C ARG A 32 19.91 -9.19 -1.11
N GLU A 33 20.36 -10.15 -1.92
CA GLU A 33 20.44 -9.98 -3.37
C GLU A 33 19.06 -9.82 -3.96
N VAL A 34 18.11 -10.63 -3.50
CA VAL A 34 16.71 -10.54 -3.92
C VAL A 34 15.94 -9.77 -2.86
N LYS A 35 15.41 -8.61 -3.20
CA LYS A 35 14.67 -7.75 -2.29
C LYS A 35 13.25 -8.24 -2.11
N LYS A 36 13.09 -9.42 -1.51
CA LYS A 36 11.77 -10.04 -1.29
C LYS A 36 11.68 -10.62 0.12
N LEU A 37 10.56 -10.34 0.78
CA LEU A 37 10.18 -10.93 2.06
C LEU A 37 8.80 -11.56 1.89
N PRO A 38 8.48 -12.67 2.58
CA PRO A 38 7.20 -13.35 2.40
C PRO A 38 6.05 -12.74 3.20
N THR A 39 6.24 -11.59 3.80
CA THR A 39 5.31 -10.99 4.77
C THR A 39 3.87 -10.89 4.25
N LEU A 40 3.69 -10.47 3.01
CA LEU A 40 2.36 -10.29 2.41
C LEU A 40 2.08 -11.28 1.29
N ARG A 41 2.73 -12.44 1.33
CA ARG A 41 2.52 -13.48 0.36
C ARG A 41 1.06 -13.93 0.37
N GLY A 42 0.46 -14.00 -0.82
CA GLY A 42 -0.94 -14.36 -0.97
C GLY A 42 -1.91 -13.21 -0.76
N ARG A 43 -1.40 -12.00 -0.50
CA ARG A 43 -2.22 -10.80 -0.35
C ARG A 43 -2.20 -9.99 -1.64
N THR A 44 -3.28 -9.30 -1.89
CA THR A 44 -3.40 -8.35 -2.99
C THR A 44 -3.50 -6.95 -2.43
N ILE A 45 -2.65 -6.06 -2.96
CA ILE A 45 -2.68 -4.65 -2.59
C ILE A 45 -3.16 -3.87 -3.80
N ILE A 46 -4.14 -3.01 -3.59
CA ILE A 46 -4.63 -2.10 -4.61
C ILE A 46 -4.12 -0.71 -4.27
N THR A 47 -3.37 -0.11 -5.19
CA THR A 47 -2.98 1.29 -5.08
C THR A 47 -3.94 2.13 -5.91
N MET A 48 -4.57 3.11 -5.27
CA MET A 48 -5.54 3.96 -5.93
C MET A 48 -5.19 5.41 -5.61
N PHE A 49 -4.74 6.14 -6.62
CA PHE A 49 -4.32 7.53 -6.47
C PHE A 49 -5.16 8.42 -7.37
N TYR A 50 -5.68 9.49 -6.78
CA TYR A 50 -6.50 10.48 -7.48
C TYR A 50 -5.65 11.49 -8.23
N GLU A 51 -4.45 11.73 -7.74
CA GLU A 51 -3.52 12.66 -8.34
C GLU A 51 -2.43 11.91 -9.10
N ASN A 52 -1.82 12.60 -10.04
CA ASN A 52 -0.73 12.03 -10.84
C ASN A 52 0.57 12.04 -10.03
N SER A 53 0.56 11.35 -8.90
CA SER A 53 1.70 11.25 -8.00
C SER A 53 2.48 9.98 -8.28
N THR A 54 3.27 10.01 -9.35
CA THR A 54 4.03 8.84 -9.79
C THR A 54 4.99 8.34 -8.72
N ARG A 55 5.70 9.25 -8.06
CA ARG A 55 6.69 8.88 -7.05
C ARG A 55 6.05 8.12 -5.89
N THR A 56 4.96 8.65 -5.34
CA THR A 56 4.27 8.02 -4.22
C THR A 56 3.68 6.68 -4.63
N ARG A 57 3.02 6.63 -5.77
CA ARG A 57 2.44 5.39 -6.27
C ARG A 57 3.50 4.31 -6.44
N VAL A 58 4.63 4.65 -7.07
CA VAL A 58 5.73 3.69 -7.30
C VAL A 58 6.32 3.21 -5.98
N SER A 59 6.44 4.08 -4.98
CA SER A 59 6.95 3.68 -3.66
C SER A 59 6.06 2.62 -3.02
N PHE A 60 4.75 2.80 -3.07
CA PHE A 60 3.82 1.80 -2.52
C PHE A 60 3.82 0.51 -3.34
N GLU A 61 3.90 0.63 -4.66
CA GLU A 61 3.98 -0.55 -5.53
C GLU A 61 5.22 -1.38 -5.23
N VAL A 62 6.38 -0.74 -5.14
CA VAL A 62 7.65 -1.42 -4.85
C VAL A 62 7.59 -2.06 -3.47
N ALA A 63 7.09 -1.34 -2.47
CA ALA A 63 6.96 -1.88 -1.12
C ALA A 63 6.10 -3.14 -1.09
N GLY A 64 4.96 -3.12 -1.77
CA GLY A 64 4.09 -4.29 -1.84
C GLY A 64 4.77 -5.47 -2.50
N LYS A 65 5.47 -5.25 -3.61
CA LYS A 65 6.19 -6.30 -4.33
C LYS A 65 7.34 -6.88 -3.50
N TRP A 66 8.06 -6.04 -2.77
CA TRP A 66 9.12 -6.51 -1.90
C TRP A 66 8.60 -7.36 -0.73
N MET A 67 7.37 -7.15 -0.33
CA MET A 67 6.70 -7.96 0.69
C MET A 67 5.98 -9.18 0.10
N SER A 68 6.17 -9.45 -1.19
CA SER A 68 5.59 -10.58 -1.93
C SER A 68 4.08 -10.49 -2.13
N ALA A 69 3.51 -9.30 -2.06
CA ALA A 69 2.12 -9.08 -2.42
C ALA A 69 1.95 -8.96 -3.93
N ASP A 70 0.78 -9.29 -4.41
CA ASP A 70 0.36 -8.88 -5.74
C ASP A 70 -0.12 -7.43 -5.67
N VAL A 71 0.36 -6.60 -6.57
CA VAL A 71 0.02 -5.18 -6.56
C VAL A 71 -0.73 -4.83 -7.82
N ILE A 72 -1.90 -4.22 -7.66
CA ILE A 72 -2.72 -3.74 -8.75
C ILE A 72 -2.83 -2.23 -8.64
N ASN A 73 -2.41 -1.53 -9.68
CA ASN A 73 -2.53 -0.07 -9.74
C ASN A 73 -3.82 0.31 -10.44
N VAL A 74 -4.63 1.13 -9.78
CA VAL A 74 -5.88 1.63 -10.34
C VAL A 74 -5.77 3.14 -10.45
N SER A 75 -5.96 3.66 -11.65
CA SER A 75 -6.02 5.10 -11.87
C SER A 75 -7.44 5.58 -11.57
N ALA A 76 -7.55 6.48 -10.62
CA ALA A 76 -8.83 7.06 -10.23
C ALA A 76 -8.98 8.50 -10.72
N SER A 77 -8.23 8.87 -11.74
CA SER A 77 -8.30 10.20 -12.34
C SER A 77 -9.35 10.27 -13.44
N GLY A 78 -9.81 11.46 -13.72
CA GLY A 78 -10.71 11.71 -14.83
C GLY A 78 -12.13 11.15 -14.59
N SER A 79 -12.70 10.56 -15.63
CA SER A 79 -14.10 10.14 -15.63
C SER A 79 -14.42 9.05 -14.60
N SER A 80 -13.45 8.23 -14.25
CA SER A 80 -13.65 7.16 -13.26
C SER A 80 -13.95 7.70 -11.87
N VAL A 81 -13.32 8.81 -11.52
CA VAL A 81 -13.55 9.47 -10.22
C VAL A 81 -14.88 10.21 -10.23
N ALA A 82 -15.21 10.84 -11.34
CA ALA A 82 -16.47 11.57 -11.49
C ALA A 82 -17.69 10.67 -11.30
N LYS A 83 -17.55 9.39 -11.59
CA LYS A 83 -18.58 8.39 -11.36
C LYS A 83 -18.25 7.67 -10.03
N GLY A 84 -18.74 8.20 -8.92
CA GLY A 84 -18.47 7.63 -7.60
C GLY A 84 -18.76 6.14 -7.47
N GLU A 85 -19.63 5.62 -8.31
CA GLU A 85 -19.95 4.19 -8.37
C GLU A 85 -18.76 3.33 -8.77
N SER A 86 -17.85 3.88 -9.60
CA SER A 86 -16.70 3.14 -10.09
C SER A 86 -15.75 2.70 -8.98
N LEU A 87 -15.57 3.52 -7.95
CA LEU A 87 -14.73 3.15 -6.81
C LEU A 87 -15.35 2.01 -6.02
N ARG A 88 -16.66 2.00 -5.89
CA ARG A 88 -17.38 0.92 -5.21
C ARG A 88 -17.27 -0.37 -6.01
N GLU A 89 -17.37 -0.29 -7.32
CA GLU A 89 -17.24 -1.46 -8.20
C GLU A 89 -15.86 -2.08 -8.11
N VAL A 90 -14.80 -1.25 -8.11
CA VAL A 90 -13.44 -1.74 -7.94
C VAL A 90 -13.29 -2.46 -6.60
N GLY A 91 -13.82 -1.90 -5.53
CA GLY A 91 -13.78 -2.53 -4.21
C GLY A 91 -14.53 -3.86 -4.16
N THR A 92 -15.57 -4.01 -4.98
CA THR A 92 -16.32 -5.26 -5.08
C THR A 92 -15.56 -6.30 -5.89
N PHE A 93 -14.89 -5.87 -6.96
CA PHE A 93 -14.12 -6.76 -7.84
C PHE A 93 -12.90 -7.38 -7.14
N PHE A 94 -12.30 -6.65 -6.22
CA PHE A 94 -11.09 -7.09 -5.54
C PHE A 94 -11.30 -7.17 -4.03
N PRO A 95 -12.17 -8.08 -3.58
CA PRO A 95 -12.39 -8.27 -2.15
C PRO A 95 -11.13 -8.83 -1.50
N THR A 96 -10.74 -8.22 -0.43
CA THR A 96 -9.56 -8.65 0.33
C THR A 96 -9.94 -9.38 1.59
#